data_4ca1c662da9a8b9aef4708ad134d88ee
#
_entry.id   4ca1c662da9a8b9aef4708ad134d88ee
#
_cell.length_a   1.000
_cell.length_b   1.000
_cell.length_c   1.000
_cell.angle_alpha   90.00
_cell.angle_beta   90.00
_cell.angle_gamma   90.00
#
_symmetry.space_group_name_H-M   'P 1'
#
loop_
_entity.id
_entity.type
_entity.pdbx_description
1 polymer ?
#
loop_
_entity_poly.entity_id
_entity_poly.type
_entity_poly.pdbx_seq_one_letter_code
_entity_poly.pdbx_strand_id
1 'polypeptide(L)'
;MNTLLTFSLFLLLTLSLAGSSMADYKATVFNNLPGNANLTVHCQSAGSDLGTQTITYLHDFSWTVSNLLNCDMSWGNVKGNFDIFDPKRDASRCAYGNTCFWRVKEDGLYLFIQEHKRLELQFKWPGN
;
A
#
# COMPACT_ATOMS: atom_id res chain seq x y z
N MET A 1 45.97 14.16 14.03
CA MET A 1 45.00 15.26 13.92
C MET A 1 44.24 15.21 12.60
N ASN A 2 44.94 15.15 11.48
CA ASN A 2 44.27 15.07 10.18
C ASN A 2 43.42 13.82 10.00
N THR A 3 43.82 12.75 10.64
CA THR A 3 43.06 11.49 10.58
C THR A 3 41.68 11.60 11.23
N LEU A 4 41.54 12.36 12.29
CA LEU A 4 40.27 12.57 12.97
C LEU A 4 39.30 13.36 12.11
N LEU A 5 39.77 14.38 11.43
CA LEU A 5 38.95 15.19 10.55
C LEU A 5 38.46 14.38 9.35
N THR A 6 39.33 13.59 8.77
CA THR A 6 38.97 12.73 7.64
C THR A 6 37.93 11.68 8.02
N PHE A 7 38.08 11.09 9.20
CA PHE A 7 37.15 10.13 9.72
C PHE A 7 35.76 10.76 9.95
N SER A 8 35.73 11.96 10.48
CA SER A 8 34.49 12.69 10.74
C SER A 8 33.72 12.98 9.45
N LEU A 9 34.42 13.39 8.41
CA LEU A 9 33.83 13.65 7.11
C LEU A 9 33.24 12.36 6.50
N PHE A 10 33.94 11.26 6.63
CA PHE A 10 33.46 9.96 6.13
C PHE A 10 32.17 9.56 6.84
N LEU A 11 32.09 9.76 8.14
CA LEU A 11 30.90 9.44 8.91
C LEU A 11 29.69 10.27 8.46
N LEU A 12 29.88 11.54 8.17
CA LEU A 12 28.83 12.42 7.69
C LEU A 12 28.29 11.96 6.34
N LEU A 13 29.15 11.53 5.45
CA LEU A 13 28.73 10.99 4.15
C LEU A 13 27.89 9.73 4.31
N THR A 14 28.28 8.84 5.22
CA THR A 14 27.54 7.60 5.49
C THR A 14 26.15 7.92 6.04
N LEU A 15 26.04 8.84 6.96
CA LEU A 15 24.77 9.28 7.52
C LEU A 15 23.86 9.90 6.46
N SER A 16 24.44 10.68 5.56
CA SER A 16 23.71 11.31 4.48
C SER A 16 23.09 10.26 3.54
N LEU A 17 23.84 9.23 3.19
CA LEU A 17 23.35 8.13 2.36
C LEU A 17 22.24 7.36 3.07
N ALA A 18 22.41 7.08 4.35
CA ALA A 18 21.38 6.40 5.14
C ALA A 18 20.09 7.24 5.22
N GLY A 19 20.23 8.56 5.35
CA GLY A 19 19.09 9.47 5.41
C GLY A 19 18.32 9.61 4.11
N SER A 20 18.88 9.17 2.97
CA SER A 20 18.20 9.26 1.68
C SER A 20 17.38 8.02 1.36
N SER A 21 17.35 7.03 2.23
CA SER A 21 16.52 5.83 2.05
C SER A 21 15.04 6.21 2.05
N MET A 22 14.28 5.65 1.11
CA MET A 22 12.85 5.84 1.07
C MET A 22 12.20 5.07 2.21
N ALA A 23 11.22 5.68 2.87
CA ALA A 23 10.43 5.00 3.89
C ALA A 23 9.54 3.95 3.23
N ASP A 24 9.43 2.78 3.86
CA ASP A 24 8.48 1.77 3.45
C ASP A 24 7.10 2.09 3.97
N TYR A 25 6.10 1.69 3.21
CA TYR A 25 4.70 1.79 3.57
C TYR A 25 4.10 0.40 3.67
N LYS A 26 3.07 0.30 4.47
CA LYS A 26 2.28 -0.92 4.59
C LYS A 26 0.93 -0.67 3.91
N ALA A 27 0.62 -1.44 2.88
CA ALA A 27 -0.69 -1.40 2.25
C ALA A 27 -1.48 -2.60 2.75
N THR A 28 -2.58 -2.34 3.44
CA THR A 28 -3.44 -3.36 4.02
C THR A 28 -4.79 -3.35 3.32
N VAL A 29 -5.21 -4.53 2.86
CA VAL A 29 -6.51 -4.72 2.20
C VAL A 29 -7.37 -5.61 3.07
N PHE A 30 -8.51 -5.09 3.50
CA PHE A 30 -9.48 -5.76 4.35
C PHE A 30 -10.72 -6.13 3.52
N ASN A 31 -11.12 -7.39 3.59
CA ASN A 31 -12.30 -7.88 2.87
C ASN A 31 -13.57 -7.64 3.67
N ASN A 32 -14.41 -6.72 3.20
CA ASN A 32 -15.73 -6.45 3.75
C ASN A 32 -16.82 -6.65 2.69
N LEU A 33 -16.66 -7.69 1.86
CA LEU A 33 -17.62 -8.03 0.83
C LEU A 33 -18.86 -8.69 1.42
N PRO A 34 -20.02 -8.62 0.73
CA PRO A 34 -21.22 -9.27 1.21
C PRO A 34 -21.19 -10.78 1.00
N GLY A 35 -22.06 -11.51 1.69
CA GLY A 35 -22.29 -12.92 1.48
C GLY A 35 -21.09 -13.80 1.80
N ASN A 36 -20.21 -13.37 2.69
CA ASN A 36 -18.98 -14.09 3.04
C ASN A 36 -18.10 -14.39 1.82
N ALA A 37 -18.12 -13.53 0.82
CA ALA A 37 -17.37 -13.74 -0.41
C ALA A 37 -15.86 -13.64 -0.16
N ASN A 38 -15.10 -14.47 -0.85
CA ASN A 38 -13.64 -14.38 -0.87
C ASN A 38 -13.20 -13.30 -1.86
N LEU A 39 -12.15 -12.58 -1.50
CA LEU A 39 -11.50 -11.61 -2.38
C LEU A 39 -10.20 -12.21 -2.88
N THR A 40 -10.03 -12.31 -4.18
CA THR A 40 -8.78 -12.74 -4.79
C THR A 40 -8.00 -11.49 -5.22
N VAL A 41 -6.73 -11.41 -4.80
CA VAL A 41 -5.88 -10.26 -5.05
C VAL A 41 -4.55 -10.72 -5.60
N HIS A 42 -4.20 -10.22 -6.78
CA HIS A 42 -2.92 -10.49 -7.42
C HIS A 42 -2.20 -9.17 -7.66
N CYS A 43 -1.09 -8.97 -6.99
CA CYS A 43 -0.38 -7.70 -7.01
C CYS A 43 1.00 -7.79 -7.64
N GLN A 44 1.44 -6.66 -8.18
CA GLN A 44 2.79 -6.47 -8.69
C GLN A 44 3.31 -5.09 -8.28
N SER A 45 4.61 -5.01 -8.09
CA SER A 45 5.27 -3.75 -7.73
C SER A 45 6.71 -3.76 -8.27
N ALA A 46 7.14 -2.64 -8.85
CA ALA A 46 8.50 -2.48 -9.37
C ALA A 46 8.92 -3.62 -10.32
N GLY A 47 8.00 -4.11 -11.16
CA GLY A 47 8.26 -5.17 -12.11
C GLY A 47 8.28 -6.57 -11.52
N SER A 48 8.02 -6.72 -10.24
CA SER A 48 7.98 -8.03 -9.57
C SER A 48 6.54 -8.45 -9.32
N ASP A 49 6.26 -9.73 -9.60
CA ASP A 49 4.99 -10.37 -9.27
C ASP A 49 5.02 -10.76 -7.79
N LEU A 50 4.08 -10.24 -7.02
CA LEU A 50 3.99 -10.52 -5.58
C LEU A 50 3.06 -11.69 -5.25
N GLY A 51 2.56 -12.38 -6.28
CA GLY A 51 1.71 -13.55 -6.11
C GLY A 51 0.25 -13.20 -5.92
N THR A 52 -0.53 -14.27 -5.74
CA THR A 52 -1.97 -14.19 -5.57
C THR A 52 -2.34 -14.56 -4.14
N GLN A 53 -3.20 -13.75 -3.52
CA GLN A 53 -3.71 -13.98 -2.18
C GLN A 53 -5.23 -14.11 -2.23
N THR A 54 -5.76 -15.04 -1.45
CA THR A 54 -7.21 -15.13 -1.21
C THR A 54 -7.45 -14.59 0.19
N ILE A 55 -8.19 -13.49 0.27
CA ILE A 55 -8.53 -12.86 1.54
C ILE A 55 -9.98 -13.26 1.85
N THR A 56 -10.15 -14.04 2.90
CA THR A 56 -11.48 -14.47 3.32
C THR A 56 -12.23 -13.34 4.01
N TYR A 57 -13.53 -13.51 4.16
CA TYR A 57 -14.40 -12.48 4.73
C TYR A 57 -13.92 -12.02 6.12
N LEU A 58 -13.85 -10.71 6.31
CA LEU A 58 -13.40 -10.02 7.52
C LEU A 58 -11.94 -10.30 7.90
N HIS A 59 -11.13 -10.76 6.95
CA HIS A 59 -9.69 -10.86 7.11
C HIS A 59 -8.99 -9.84 6.24
N ASP A 60 -7.71 -9.66 6.46
CA ASP A 60 -6.88 -8.73 5.70
C ASP A 60 -5.59 -9.38 5.24
N PHE A 61 -4.91 -8.70 4.34
CA PHE A 61 -3.55 -9.03 3.92
C PHE A 61 -2.78 -7.72 3.72
N SER A 62 -1.49 -7.74 4.05
CA SER A 62 -0.65 -6.55 3.96
C SER A 62 0.58 -6.80 3.10
N TRP A 63 0.96 -5.78 2.35
CA TRP A 63 2.20 -5.73 1.59
C TRP A 63 3.05 -4.58 2.12
N THR A 64 4.37 -4.80 2.20
CA THR A 64 5.32 -3.72 2.48
C THR A 64 5.83 -3.20 1.15
N VAL A 65 5.62 -1.92 0.89
CA VAL A 65 5.89 -1.32 -0.42
C VAL A 65 6.56 0.03 -0.28
N SER A 66 7.38 0.39 -1.27
CA SER A 66 7.93 1.73 -1.43
C SER A 66 7.65 2.30 -2.82
N ASN A 67 7.15 1.47 -3.72
CA ASN A 67 6.83 1.83 -5.10
C ASN A 67 5.35 1.57 -5.38
N LEU A 68 4.91 1.92 -6.58
CA LEU A 68 3.55 1.67 -7.03
C LEU A 68 3.18 0.20 -6.82
N LEU A 69 2.05 -0.04 -6.15
CA LEU A 69 1.47 -1.37 -5.96
C LEU A 69 0.20 -1.46 -6.78
N ASN A 70 0.24 -2.23 -7.85
CA ASN A 70 -0.91 -2.45 -8.72
C ASN A 70 -1.47 -3.84 -8.48
N CYS A 71 -2.78 -3.94 -8.30
CA CYS A 71 -3.42 -5.20 -7.97
C CYS A 71 -4.63 -5.47 -8.86
N ASP A 72 -4.70 -6.71 -9.38
CA ASP A 72 -5.92 -7.27 -9.91
C ASP A 72 -6.73 -7.82 -8.75
N MET A 73 -8.00 -7.46 -8.68
CA MET A 73 -8.90 -7.95 -7.66
C MET A 73 -10.16 -8.53 -8.27
N SER A 74 -10.67 -9.58 -7.65
CA SER A 74 -11.92 -10.20 -8.11
C SER A 74 -12.68 -10.86 -6.97
N TRP A 75 -14.00 -10.87 -7.10
CA TRP A 75 -14.91 -11.63 -6.26
C TRP A 75 -16.17 -11.93 -7.05
N GLY A 76 -16.65 -13.17 -6.98
CA GLY A 76 -17.76 -13.58 -7.83
C GLY A 76 -17.44 -13.35 -9.30
N ASN A 77 -18.31 -12.63 -10.00
CA ASN A 77 -18.11 -12.25 -11.40
C ASN A 77 -17.59 -10.82 -11.56
N VAL A 78 -17.17 -10.20 -10.47
CA VAL A 78 -16.69 -8.81 -10.44
C VAL A 78 -15.19 -8.80 -10.48
N LYS A 79 -14.61 -7.95 -11.34
CA LYS A 79 -13.16 -7.84 -11.49
C LYS A 79 -12.77 -6.38 -11.66
N GLY A 80 -11.55 -6.05 -11.22
CA GLY A 80 -10.99 -4.73 -11.42
C GLY A 80 -9.48 -4.73 -11.24
N ASN A 81 -8.84 -3.68 -11.74
CA ASN A 81 -7.40 -3.44 -11.56
C ASN A 81 -7.24 -2.08 -10.91
N PHE A 82 -6.48 -2.01 -9.83
CA PHE A 82 -6.39 -0.81 -9.02
C PHE A 82 -4.96 -0.56 -8.56
N ASP A 83 -4.56 0.71 -8.56
CA ASP A 83 -3.33 1.14 -7.91
C ASP A 83 -3.62 1.30 -6.41
N ILE A 84 -3.27 0.28 -5.65
CA ILE A 84 -3.53 0.22 -4.20
C ILE A 84 -2.55 1.12 -3.44
N PHE A 85 -1.34 1.27 -3.95
CA PHE A 85 -0.41 2.24 -3.39
C PHE A 85 0.30 2.97 -4.52
N ASP A 86 0.26 4.29 -4.43
CA ASP A 86 0.98 5.19 -5.33
C ASP A 86 1.72 6.19 -4.44
N PRO A 87 3.07 6.19 -4.45
CA PRO A 87 3.83 7.09 -3.57
C PRO A 87 3.45 8.56 -3.72
N LYS A 88 3.17 8.99 -4.94
CA LYS A 88 2.81 10.39 -5.21
C LYS A 88 1.45 10.77 -4.65
N ARG A 89 0.50 9.83 -4.69
CA ARG A 89 -0.86 10.07 -4.22
C ARG A 89 -1.00 9.81 -2.72
N ASP A 90 -0.34 8.76 -2.21
CA ASP A 90 -0.68 8.18 -0.91
C ASP A 90 0.28 8.53 0.21
N ALA A 91 1.49 9.01 -0.09
CA ALA A 91 2.48 9.32 0.95
C ALA A 91 1.93 10.30 2.00
N SER A 92 1.16 11.31 1.57
CA SER A 92 0.54 12.26 2.49
C SER A 92 -0.76 11.75 3.10
N ARG A 93 -1.51 10.92 2.36
CA ARG A 93 -2.81 10.40 2.82
C ARG A 93 -2.67 9.28 3.84
N CYS A 94 -1.56 8.54 3.77
CA CYS A 94 -1.27 7.41 4.64
C CYS A 94 -0.06 7.71 5.54
N ALA A 95 0.16 8.98 5.90
CA ALA A 95 1.36 9.40 6.61
C ALA A 95 1.42 8.87 8.05
N TYR A 96 0.28 8.61 8.66
CA TYR A 96 0.21 8.20 10.05
C TYR A 96 0.56 6.72 10.17
N GLY A 97 1.73 6.44 10.74
CA GLY A 97 2.23 5.07 10.86
C GLY A 97 2.57 4.42 9.52
N ASN A 98 2.65 5.20 8.44
CA ASN A 98 2.96 4.72 7.10
C ASN A 98 2.08 3.54 6.65
N THR A 99 0.83 3.51 7.07
CA THR A 99 -0.11 2.46 6.70
C THR A 99 -1.27 3.02 5.89
N CYS A 100 -1.46 2.44 4.71
CA CYS A 100 -2.64 2.71 3.88
C CYS A 100 -3.63 1.58 4.13
N PHE A 101 -4.75 1.90 4.75
CA PHE A 101 -5.77 0.91 5.10
C PHE A 101 -6.92 0.98 4.11
N TRP A 102 -7.11 -0.09 3.35
CA TRP A 102 -8.17 -0.24 2.37
C TRP A 102 -9.25 -1.18 2.88
N ARG A 103 -10.49 -0.82 2.62
CA ARG A 103 -11.64 -1.70 2.86
C ARG A 103 -12.35 -1.94 1.55
N VAL A 104 -12.48 -3.21 1.18
CA VAL A 104 -13.13 -3.63 -0.07
C VAL A 104 -14.58 -3.97 0.23
N LYS A 105 -15.49 -3.25 -0.43
CA LYS A 105 -16.93 -3.42 -0.27
C LYS A 105 -17.58 -3.76 -1.60
N GLU A 106 -18.89 -4.04 -1.55
CA GLU A 106 -19.69 -4.41 -2.73
C GLU A 106 -19.62 -3.36 -3.84
N ASP A 107 -19.62 -2.09 -3.48
CA ASP A 107 -19.64 -0.97 -4.44
C ASP A 107 -18.26 -0.48 -4.85
N GLY A 108 -17.21 -0.83 -4.12
CA GLY A 108 -15.88 -0.36 -4.46
C GLY A 108 -14.86 -0.47 -3.34
N LEU A 109 -13.75 0.19 -3.53
CA LEU A 109 -12.61 0.22 -2.62
C LEU A 109 -12.55 1.56 -1.89
N TYR A 110 -12.52 1.48 -0.57
CA TYR A 110 -12.46 2.63 0.33
C TYR A 110 -11.09 2.70 1.00
N LEU A 111 -10.51 3.89 1.05
CA LEU A 111 -9.27 4.15 1.77
C LEU A 111 -9.58 4.98 3.01
N PHE A 112 -8.99 4.60 4.14
CA PHE A 112 -9.03 5.41 5.33
C PHE A 112 -8.13 6.64 5.14
N ILE A 113 -8.74 7.81 5.07
CA ILE A 113 -8.02 9.08 4.91
C ILE A 113 -7.74 9.65 6.29
N GLN A 114 -6.47 9.63 6.67
CA GLN A 114 -6.04 10.01 8.01
C GLN A 114 -6.48 11.42 8.39
N GLU A 115 -6.35 12.36 7.48
CA GLU A 115 -6.71 13.76 7.71
C GLU A 115 -8.21 13.92 8.02
N HIS A 116 -9.05 13.14 7.35
CA HIS A 116 -10.50 13.20 7.52
C HIS A 116 -11.03 12.21 8.55
N LYS A 117 -10.19 11.29 9.02
CA LYS A 117 -10.51 10.26 10.02
C LYS A 117 -11.72 9.41 9.62
N ARG A 118 -11.81 9.06 8.34
CA ARG A 118 -12.90 8.24 7.81
C ARG A 118 -12.49 7.50 6.54
N LEU A 119 -13.25 6.47 6.22
CA LEU A 119 -13.12 5.75 4.96
C LEU A 119 -13.79 6.56 3.85
N GLU A 120 -13.10 6.69 2.71
CA GLU A 120 -13.63 7.40 1.54
C GLU A 120 -13.49 6.53 0.31
N LEU A 121 -14.52 6.48 -0.51
CA LEU A 121 -14.53 5.72 -1.75
C LEU A 121 -13.50 6.29 -2.71
N GLN A 122 -12.59 5.43 -3.16
CA GLN A 122 -11.56 5.81 -4.14
C GLN A 122 -11.81 5.22 -5.51
N PHE A 123 -12.27 3.98 -5.55
CA PHE A 123 -12.52 3.27 -6.81
C PHE A 123 -13.84 2.53 -6.73
N LYS A 124 -14.64 2.65 -7.77
CA LYS A 124 -15.81 1.79 -7.95
C LYS A 124 -15.40 0.55 -8.74
N TRP A 125 -16.09 -0.56 -8.48
CA TRP A 125 -15.91 -1.71 -9.35
C TRP A 125 -16.37 -1.36 -10.76
N PRO A 126 -15.65 -1.83 -11.82
CA PRO A 126 -16.09 -1.62 -13.19
C PRO A 126 -17.51 -2.15 -13.42
N GLY A 127 -18.34 -1.38 -14.11
CA GLY A 127 -19.72 -1.74 -14.39
C GLY A 127 -20.74 -1.30 -13.35
N ASN A 128 -20.28 -0.65 -12.28
CA ASN A 128 -21.18 -0.15 -11.22
C ASN A 128 -21.47 1.34 -11.37
#